data_ffa74f231ac4c58be8e84af035a80a31
#
_entry.id   ffa74f231ac4c58be8e84af035a80a31
#
_cell.length_a   1.000
_cell.length_b   1.000
_cell.length_c   1.000
_cell.angle_alpha   90.00
_cell.angle_beta   90.00
_cell.angle_gamma   90.00
#
_symmetry.space_group_name_H-M   'P 1'
#
loop_
_entity.id
_entity.type
_entity.pdbx_description
1 polymer ?
#
loop_
_entity_poly.entity_id
_entity_poly.type
_entity_poly.pdbx_seq_one_letter_code
_entity_poly.pdbx_strand_id
1 'polypeptide(L)' 'MTIIEGEILKNKLTQDLFKIKKIENEKVVMLEHEEGLVRIWLPKEHLGSFFEKVKGV' A
#
# COMPACT_ATOMS: atom_id res chain seq x y z
N MET A 1 1.76 -6.05 -9.62
CA MET A 1 1.86 -4.59 -9.37
C MET A 1 3.30 -4.24 -9.02
N THR A 2 3.85 -3.30 -9.73
CA THR A 2 5.21 -2.80 -9.44
C THR A 2 5.10 -1.65 -8.45
N ILE A 3 5.80 -1.77 -7.32
CA ILE A 3 5.70 -0.80 -6.23
C ILE A 3 7.07 -0.36 -5.73
N ILE A 4 7.11 0.83 -5.14
CA ILE A 4 8.32 1.37 -4.51
C ILE A 4 7.95 1.98 -3.16
N GLU A 5 8.92 1.98 -2.24
CA GLU A 5 8.72 2.59 -0.93
C GLU A 5 8.45 4.08 -1.11
N GLY A 6 7.51 4.58 -0.32
CA GLY A 6 7.08 5.97 -0.39
C GLY A 6 5.88 6.21 -1.29
N GLU A 7 5.52 5.24 -2.08
CA GLU A 7 4.39 5.36 -3.00
C GLU A 7 3.06 5.34 -2.24
N ILE A 8 2.07 6.06 -2.78
CA ILE A 8 0.73 6.12 -2.18
C ILE A 8 -0.20 5.18 -2.94
N LEU A 9 -0.93 4.37 -2.20
CA LEU A 9 -1.92 3.45 -2.75
C LEU A 9 -3.28 3.76 -2.15
N LYS A 10 -4.34 3.40 -2.86
CA LYS A 10 -5.72 3.60 -2.41
C LYS A 10 -6.37 2.25 -2.20
N ASN A 11 -7.03 2.07 -1.05
CA ASN A 11 -7.79 0.87 -0.76
C ASN A 11 -9.02 0.84 -1.66
N LYS A 12 -9.22 -0.26 -2.36
CA LYS A 12 -10.31 -0.38 -3.35
C LYS A 12 -11.69 -0.34 -2.71
N LEU A 13 -11.80 -0.81 -1.47
CA LEU A 13 -13.09 -0.86 -0.79
C LEU A 13 -13.42 0.43 -0.06
N THR A 14 -12.46 0.93 0.73
CA THR A 14 -12.71 2.08 1.60
C THR A 14 -12.34 3.41 0.97
N GLN A 15 -11.52 3.38 -0.08
CA GLN A 15 -11.00 4.58 -0.73
C GLN A 15 -9.97 5.31 0.11
N ASP A 16 -9.57 4.73 1.24
CA ASP A 16 -8.53 5.31 2.09
C ASP A 16 -7.17 5.23 1.42
N LEU A 17 -6.34 6.22 1.70
CA LEU A 17 -4.98 6.28 1.16
C LEU A 17 -3.99 5.68 2.16
N PHE A 18 -3.05 4.90 1.64
CA PHE A 18 -1.99 4.30 2.43
C PHE A 18 -0.65 4.60 1.76
N LYS A 19 0.37 4.73 2.58
CA LYS A 19 1.73 4.93 2.08
C LYS A 19 2.52 3.65 2.28
N ILE A 20 3.28 3.26 1.25
CA ILE A 20 4.17 2.11 1.37
C ILE A 20 5.38 2.54 2.19
N LYS A 21 5.47 2.04 3.42
CA LYS A 21 6.54 2.43 4.33
C LYS A 21 7.77 1.54 4.18
N LYS A 22 7.56 0.27 3.88
CA LYS A 22 8.65 -0.67 3.79
C LYS A 22 8.27 -1.86 2.93
N ILE A 23 9.23 -2.34 2.16
CA ILE A 23 9.09 -3.58 1.38
C ILE A 23 10.19 -4.51 1.86
N GLU A 24 9.81 -5.63 2.48
CA GLU A 24 10.76 -6.59 3.04
C GLU A 24 10.97 -7.75 2.10
N ASN A 25 12.23 -7.98 1.72
CA ASN A 25 12.64 -9.11 0.87
C ASN A 25 11.78 -9.24 -0.39
N GLU A 26 11.22 -8.13 -0.85
CA GLU A 26 10.35 -8.08 -2.02
C GLU A 26 9.13 -8.99 -1.91
N LYS A 27 8.78 -9.40 -0.70
CA LYS A 27 7.67 -10.33 -0.47
C LYS A 27 6.56 -9.77 0.40
N VAL A 28 6.91 -8.93 1.36
CA VAL A 28 5.94 -8.39 2.33
C VAL A 28 6.01 -6.88 2.31
N VAL A 29 4.85 -6.25 2.31
CA VAL A 29 4.73 -4.80 2.23
C VAL A 29 4.08 -4.27 3.50
N MET A 30 4.69 -3.25 4.11
CA MET A 30 4.07 -2.55 5.22
C MET A 30 3.46 -1.25 4.71
N LEU A 31 2.17 -1.09 4.95
CA LEU A 31 1.42 0.09 4.57
C LEU A 31 1.00 0.85 5.81
N GLU A 32 1.03 2.16 5.74
CA GLU A 32 0.58 3.02 6.82
C GLU A 32 -0.55 3.91 6.32
N HIS A 33 -1.65 3.92 7.06
CA HIS A 33 -2.79 4.76 6.73
C HIS A 33 -2.38 6.23 6.74
N GLU A 34 -3.00 7.04 5.89
CA GLU A 34 -2.65 8.45 5.76
C GLU A 34 -2.71 9.23 7.07
N GLU A 35 -3.55 8.80 8.00
CA GLU A 35 -3.67 9.44 9.31
C GLU A 35 -2.63 8.93 10.30
N GLY A 36 -1.84 7.94 9.89
CA GLY A 36 -0.76 7.45 10.73
C GLY A 36 -1.18 6.57 11.90
N LEU A 37 -2.45 6.21 11.99
CA LEU A 37 -2.98 5.44 13.11
C LEU A 37 -2.99 3.94 12.89
N VAL A 38 -2.95 3.51 11.65
CA VAL A 38 -3.06 2.10 11.30
C VAL A 38 -1.92 1.70 10.39
N ARG A 39 -1.29 0.57 10.72
CA ARG A 39 -0.28 -0.05 9.87
C ARG A 39 -0.70 -1.47 9.59
N ILE A 40 -0.53 -1.90 8.37
CA ILE A 40 -0.85 -3.27 7.98
C ILE A 40 0.32 -3.87 7.20
N TRP A 41 0.50 -5.17 7.39
CA TRP A 41 1.47 -5.94 6.65
C TRP A 41 0.71 -6.90 5.76
N LEU A 42 1.08 -6.99 4.50
CA LEU A 42 0.48 -8.00 3.68
C LEU A 42 1.45 -8.48 2.59
N PRO A 43 1.24 -9.72 2.10
CA PRO A 43 2.09 -10.25 1.04
C PRO A 43 1.95 -9.39 -0.22
N LYS A 44 3.08 -9.13 -0.86
CA LYS A 44 3.10 -8.31 -2.06
C LYS A 44 2.17 -8.86 -3.14
N GLU A 45 2.08 -10.19 -3.24
CA GLU A 45 1.25 -10.84 -4.26
C GLU A 45 -0.24 -10.56 -4.06
N HIS A 46 -0.67 -10.19 -2.85
CA HIS A 46 -2.07 -9.89 -2.56
C HIS A 46 -2.38 -8.41 -2.64
N LEU A 47 -1.36 -7.59 -2.81
CA LEU A 47 -1.53 -6.14 -2.76
C LEU A 47 -2.51 -5.64 -3.81
N GLY A 48 -2.39 -6.13 -5.04
CA GLY A 48 -3.25 -5.69 -6.13
C GLY A 48 -4.71 -6.07 -5.98
N SER A 49 -5.01 -7.05 -5.10
CA SER A 49 -6.40 -7.45 -4.86
C SER A 49 -7.15 -6.42 -4.01
N PHE A 50 -6.42 -5.67 -3.17
CA PHE A 50 -7.03 -4.75 -2.22
C PHE A 50 -6.70 -3.29 -2.47
N PHE A 51 -5.64 -3.02 -3.19
CA PHE A 51 -5.15 -1.66 -3.40
C PHE A 51 -4.91 -1.37 -4.87
N GLU A 52 -4.95 -0.09 -5.20
CA GLU A 52 -4.65 0.37 -6.54
C GLU A 52 -3.79 1.63 -6.46
N LYS A 53 -3.06 1.91 -7.52
CA LYS A 53 -2.22 3.10 -7.56
C LYS A 53 -3.08 4.34 -7.72
N VAL A 54 -2.64 5.43 -7.10
CA VAL A 54 -3.33 6.72 -7.24
C VAL A 54 -2.92 7.33 -8.57
N LYS A 55 -3.92 7.74 -9.35
CA LYS A 55 -3.70 8.33 -10.67
C LYS A 55 -3.85 9.83 -10.63
N GLY A 56 -3.36 10.48 -11.69
CA GLY A 56 -3.62 11.88 -11.90
C GLY A 56 -2.78 12.84 -11.09
N VAL A 57 -1.66 12.40 -10.69
CA VAL A 57 -0.74 13.26 -9.96
C VAL A 57 0.15 14.01 -10.91
#